data_df5fc9af2c72fc79133b8c72c161afd3
#
_entry.id   df5fc9af2c72fc79133b8c72c161afd3
#
_cell.length_a   1.000
_cell.length_b   1.000
_cell.length_c   1.000
_cell.angle_alpha   90.00
_cell.angle_beta   90.00
_cell.angle_gamma   90.00
#
_symmetry.space_group_name_H-M   'P 1'
#
loop_
_entity.id
_entity.type
_entity.pdbx_description
1 polymer ?
#
loop_
_entity_poly.entity_id
_entity_poly.type
_entity_poly.pdbx_seq_one_letter_code
_entity_poly.pdbx_strand_id
1 'polypeptide(L)'
;VSEYILRYEPLAAYLTERGIAVVGNDHLGHGSSVAPGAPRLYFGPKGSWMHVVEDLYTLRSQVGRQAPDVPWFLLGHSMGSFLARTYLIRYPGTVSGAVLVGTGQMSPALIAGGRAIAAREARRVGETHSSPLVGQLAFGAYNKRFAPNRTAFDWISLDPGNVDRYLADPMCGEDPSTGLFREMLWGISYITRPANLRRMNANTPVLFLS
;
A
#
# COMPACT_ATOMS: atom_id res chain seq x y z
N VAL A 1 -3.07 -1.94 -2.67
CA VAL A 1 -3.09 -1.81 -4.14
C VAL A 1 -4.54 -1.94 -4.59
N SER A 2 -4.92 -1.29 -5.66
CA SER A 2 -6.23 -1.47 -6.32
C SER A 2 -7.45 -1.17 -5.43
N GLU A 3 -7.32 -0.19 -4.56
CA GLU A 3 -8.37 0.35 -3.70
C GLU A 3 -8.01 1.79 -3.29
N TYR A 4 -8.89 2.47 -2.57
CA TYR A 4 -8.73 3.87 -2.19
C TYR A 4 -9.17 4.11 -0.74
N ILE A 5 -8.93 5.33 -0.23
CA ILE A 5 -9.02 5.62 1.21
C ILE A 5 -10.43 5.48 1.79
N LEU A 6 -11.50 5.77 1.03
CA LEU A 6 -12.87 5.69 1.55
C LEU A 6 -13.31 4.26 1.88
N ARG A 7 -12.61 3.24 1.41
CA ARG A 7 -12.86 1.86 1.86
C ARG A 7 -12.57 1.65 3.36
N TYR A 8 -11.82 2.55 3.97
CA TYR A 8 -11.53 2.54 5.40
C TYR A 8 -12.49 3.40 6.23
N GLU A 9 -13.53 3.98 5.59
CA GLU A 9 -14.54 4.80 6.29
C GLU A 9 -15.21 4.07 7.47
N PRO A 10 -15.62 2.79 7.37
CA PRO A 10 -16.20 2.08 8.50
C PRO A 10 -15.23 1.94 9.69
N LEU A 11 -13.94 1.70 9.41
CA LEU A 11 -12.91 1.67 10.44
C LEU A 11 -12.68 3.05 11.04
N ALA A 12 -12.65 4.09 10.22
CA ALA A 12 -12.50 5.47 10.66
C ALA A 12 -13.64 5.89 11.56
N ALA A 13 -14.89 5.60 11.19
CA ALA A 13 -16.07 5.85 12.01
C ALA A 13 -15.98 5.14 13.36
N TYR A 14 -15.67 3.84 13.36
CA TYR A 14 -15.52 3.04 14.58
C TYR A 14 -14.47 3.63 15.54
N LEU A 15 -13.33 4.10 15.02
CA LEU A 15 -12.27 4.71 15.81
C LEU A 15 -12.66 6.11 16.32
N THR A 16 -13.31 6.90 15.48
CA THR A 16 -13.74 8.25 15.83
C THR A 16 -14.78 8.27 16.95
N GLU A 17 -15.74 7.32 16.94
CA GLU A 17 -16.68 7.10 18.04
C GLU A 17 -15.99 6.80 19.38
N ARG A 18 -14.72 6.38 19.34
CA ARG A 18 -13.88 6.07 20.52
C ARG A 18 -12.85 7.14 20.84
N GLY A 19 -13.03 8.33 20.26
CA GLY A 19 -12.15 9.49 20.50
C GLY A 19 -10.81 9.44 19.78
N ILE A 20 -10.67 8.59 18.75
CA ILE A 20 -9.46 8.49 17.93
C ILE A 20 -9.72 9.17 16.58
N ALA A 21 -9.15 10.34 16.34
CA ALA A 21 -9.22 11.00 15.06
C ALA A 21 -8.47 10.18 13.99
N VAL A 22 -9.05 10.08 12.79
CA VAL A 22 -8.46 9.34 11.67
C VAL A 22 -8.25 10.27 10.50
N VAL A 23 -7.08 10.20 9.89
CA VAL A 23 -6.73 10.93 8.67
C VAL A 23 -6.03 9.99 7.70
N GLY A 24 -6.33 10.16 6.43
CA GLY A 24 -5.70 9.38 5.35
C GLY A 24 -5.86 10.09 4.02
N ASN A 25 -5.09 9.65 3.04
CA ASN A 25 -5.15 10.17 1.67
C ASN A 25 -5.16 9.03 0.66
N ASP A 26 -5.69 9.30 -0.51
CA ASP A 26 -5.46 8.47 -1.67
C ASP A 26 -4.00 8.61 -2.12
N HIS A 27 -3.30 7.50 -2.29
CA HIS A 27 -1.95 7.53 -2.85
C HIS A 27 -1.96 7.97 -4.31
N LEU A 28 -0.83 8.43 -4.81
CA LEU A 28 -0.65 8.75 -6.23
C LEU A 28 -1.21 7.60 -7.11
N GLY A 29 -1.97 7.94 -8.12
CA GLY A 29 -2.60 6.98 -9.02
C GLY A 29 -3.77 6.18 -8.45
N HIS A 30 -4.27 6.50 -7.26
CA HIS A 30 -5.40 5.84 -6.61
C HIS A 30 -6.52 6.85 -6.29
N GLY A 31 -7.76 6.36 -6.27
CA GLY A 31 -8.93 7.14 -5.86
C GLY A 31 -8.99 8.54 -6.47
N SER A 32 -9.23 9.54 -5.65
CA SER A 32 -9.31 10.95 -6.04
C SER A 32 -7.97 11.63 -6.33
N SER A 33 -6.84 10.95 -6.07
CA SER A 33 -5.49 11.43 -6.41
C SER A 33 -5.10 11.12 -7.87
N VAL A 34 -6.03 10.64 -8.70
CA VAL A 34 -5.85 10.47 -10.14
C VAL A 34 -6.32 11.74 -10.84
N ALA A 35 -5.39 12.51 -11.39
CA ALA A 35 -5.75 13.68 -12.20
C ALA A 35 -6.50 13.27 -13.49
N PRO A 36 -7.37 14.13 -14.04
CA PRO A 36 -8.05 13.84 -15.30
C PRO A 36 -7.06 13.46 -16.41
N GLY A 37 -7.29 12.29 -17.05
CA GLY A 37 -6.42 11.76 -18.10
C GLY A 37 -5.10 11.13 -17.62
N ALA A 38 -4.81 11.15 -16.32
CA ALA A 38 -3.65 10.47 -15.76
C ALA A 38 -3.88 8.95 -15.64
N PRO A 39 -2.82 8.15 -15.75
CA PRO A 39 -2.93 6.71 -15.58
C PRO A 39 -3.26 6.33 -14.14
N ARG A 40 -4.18 5.37 -13.99
CA ARG A 40 -4.52 4.78 -12.69
C ARG A 40 -3.45 3.75 -12.29
N LEU A 41 -3.38 3.49 -10.98
CA LEU A 41 -2.45 2.52 -10.38
C LEU A 41 -1.01 2.69 -10.89
N TYR A 42 -0.59 3.95 -11.00
CA TYR A 42 0.74 4.37 -11.39
C TYR A 42 1.22 5.49 -10.47
N PHE A 43 2.27 5.26 -9.70
CA PHE A 43 2.81 6.26 -8.78
C PHE A 43 3.59 7.38 -9.48
N GLY A 44 4.09 7.11 -10.67
CA GLY A 44 5.00 7.99 -11.39
C GLY A 44 6.24 7.25 -11.90
N PRO A 45 7.23 7.97 -12.42
CA PRO A 45 8.48 7.41 -12.90
C PRO A 45 9.27 6.74 -11.77
N LYS A 46 10.39 6.13 -12.13
CA LYS A 46 11.29 5.46 -11.17
C LYS A 46 11.65 6.39 -10.00
N GLY A 47 11.47 5.89 -8.78
CA GLY A 47 11.73 6.61 -7.54
C GLY A 47 10.47 7.19 -6.88
N SER A 48 9.31 7.09 -7.53
CA SER A 48 8.05 7.63 -7.04
C SER A 48 7.51 6.94 -5.77
N TRP A 49 8.02 5.74 -5.42
CA TRP A 49 7.75 5.15 -4.11
C TRP A 49 8.04 6.10 -2.95
N MET A 50 9.16 6.83 -3.04
CA MET A 50 9.52 7.79 -1.98
C MET A 50 8.61 9.01 -1.96
N HIS A 51 8.09 9.46 -3.09
CA HIS A 51 7.12 10.56 -3.12
C HIS A 51 5.83 10.19 -2.37
N VAL A 52 5.32 8.97 -2.54
CA VAL A 52 4.15 8.49 -1.78
C VAL A 52 4.43 8.49 -0.27
N VAL A 53 5.64 8.13 0.14
CA VAL A 53 6.03 8.17 1.56
C VAL A 53 6.20 9.60 2.07
N GLU A 54 6.69 10.52 1.24
CA GLU A 54 6.78 11.95 1.54
C GLU A 54 5.41 12.60 1.68
N ASP A 55 4.42 12.19 0.87
CA ASP A 55 3.03 12.63 0.99
C ASP A 55 2.44 12.25 2.35
N LEU A 56 2.68 11.02 2.83
CA LEU A 56 2.27 10.59 4.17
C LEU A 56 2.90 11.45 5.27
N TYR A 57 4.18 11.77 5.16
CA TYR A 57 4.86 12.64 6.10
C TYR A 57 4.32 14.07 6.06
N THR A 58 4.04 14.58 4.87
CA THR A 58 3.45 15.91 4.66
C THR A 58 2.07 15.99 5.28
N LEU A 59 1.20 15.01 5.03
CA LEU A 59 -0.14 14.92 5.63
C LEU A 59 -0.06 14.91 7.16
N ARG A 60 0.77 14.00 7.72
CA ARG A 60 1.01 13.92 9.17
C ARG A 60 1.48 15.26 9.73
N SER A 61 2.41 15.94 9.04
CA SER A 61 2.98 17.19 9.49
C SER A 61 1.99 18.36 9.42
N GLN A 62 1.13 18.38 8.41
CA GLN A 62 0.09 19.41 8.26
C GLN A 62 -0.97 19.29 9.35
N VAL A 63 -1.50 18.09 9.55
CA VAL A 63 -2.54 17.85 10.58
C VAL A 63 -1.93 17.94 11.99
N GLY A 64 -0.70 17.48 12.16
CA GLY A 64 0.00 17.54 13.46
C GLY A 64 0.25 18.95 13.97
N ARG A 65 0.31 19.95 13.10
CA ARG A 65 0.37 21.37 13.54
C ARG A 65 -0.92 21.84 14.21
N GLN A 66 -2.06 21.21 13.89
CA GLN A 66 -3.36 21.54 14.50
C GLN A 66 -3.58 20.82 15.84
N ALA A 67 -2.83 19.75 16.10
CA ALA A 67 -2.93 18.94 17.31
C ALA A 67 -1.51 18.46 17.73
N PRO A 68 -0.66 19.38 18.25
CA PRO A 68 0.76 19.08 18.51
C PRO A 68 0.98 18.06 19.63
N ASP A 69 0.09 18.01 20.61
CA ASP A 69 0.27 17.23 21.85
C ASP A 69 -0.41 15.85 21.80
N VAL A 70 -1.04 15.49 20.69
CA VAL A 70 -1.68 14.16 20.59
C VAL A 70 -0.71 13.11 20.05
N PRO A 71 -0.78 11.85 20.55
CA PRO A 71 0.01 10.76 20.00
C PRO A 71 -0.48 10.37 18.61
N TRP A 72 0.47 10.09 17.69
CA TRP A 72 0.20 9.69 16.33
C TRP A 72 0.52 8.22 16.12
N PHE A 73 -0.41 7.50 15.51
CA PHE A 73 -0.21 6.10 15.12
C PHE A 73 -0.34 5.96 13.61
N LEU A 74 0.53 5.15 13.02
CA LEU A 74 0.54 4.87 11.60
C LEU A 74 -0.06 3.48 11.34
N LEU A 75 -1.14 3.42 10.56
CA LEU A 75 -1.73 2.16 10.13
C LEU A 75 -1.43 1.93 8.65
N GLY A 76 -0.91 0.76 8.33
CA GLY A 76 -0.66 0.35 6.94
C GLY A 76 -1.15 -1.07 6.68
N HIS A 77 -1.97 -1.25 5.63
CA HIS A 77 -2.48 -2.54 5.19
C HIS A 77 -1.89 -2.94 3.85
N SER A 78 -1.48 -4.18 3.69
CA SER A 78 -0.93 -4.74 2.45
C SER A 78 0.21 -3.86 1.89
N MET A 79 0.11 -3.31 0.69
CA MET A 79 1.09 -2.34 0.14
C MET A 79 1.30 -1.16 1.10
N GLY A 80 0.24 -0.67 1.74
CA GLY A 80 0.33 0.37 2.77
C GLY A 80 1.22 -0.02 3.94
N SER A 81 1.34 -1.30 4.27
CA SER A 81 2.28 -1.76 5.30
C SER A 81 3.75 -1.63 4.87
N PHE A 82 4.05 -1.79 3.59
CA PHE A 82 5.40 -1.54 3.06
C PHE A 82 5.73 -0.05 3.01
N LEU A 83 4.74 0.79 2.66
CA LEU A 83 4.87 2.25 2.74
C LEU A 83 5.09 2.71 4.18
N ALA A 84 4.31 2.18 5.14
CA ALA A 84 4.45 2.47 6.57
C ALA A 84 5.84 2.06 7.11
N ARG A 85 6.36 0.89 6.73
CA ARG A 85 7.73 0.47 7.09
C ARG A 85 8.78 1.39 6.47
N THR A 86 8.59 1.84 5.23
CA THR A 86 9.47 2.83 4.60
C THR A 86 9.41 4.15 5.36
N TYR A 87 8.21 4.58 5.75
CA TYR A 87 8.00 5.78 6.56
C TYR A 87 8.76 5.73 7.89
N LEU A 88 8.64 4.63 8.65
CA LEU A 88 9.34 4.43 9.92
C LEU A 88 10.86 4.49 9.79
N ILE A 89 11.41 4.04 8.66
CA ILE A 89 12.83 4.12 8.33
C ILE A 89 13.24 5.56 7.97
N ARG A 90 12.38 6.25 7.22
CA ARG A 90 12.71 7.57 6.65
C ARG A 90 12.49 8.71 7.64
N TYR A 91 11.47 8.58 8.50
CA TYR A 91 11.03 9.59 9.47
C TYR A 91 10.93 9.00 10.88
N PRO A 92 12.06 8.53 11.45
CA PRO A 92 12.07 7.91 12.78
C PRO A 92 11.61 8.89 13.86
N GLY A 93 10.83 8.39 14.82
CA GLY A 93 10.37 9.18 15.98
C GLY A 93 9.23 10.16 15.70
N THR A 94 8.67 10.18 14.48
CA THR A 94 7.55 11.08 14.13
C THR A 94 6.17 10.49 14.47
N VAL A 95 6.10 9.23 14.86
CA VAL A 95 4.89 8.54 15.31
C VAL A 95 5.15 7.81 16.61
N SER A 96 4.10 7.68 17.43
CA SER A 96 4.12 7.00 18.73
C SER A 96 4.02 5.49 18.61
N GLY A 97 3.56 4.97 17.49
CA GLY A 97 3.47 3.55 17.19
C GLY A 97 2.99 3.27 15.79
N ALA A 98 3.04 2.01 15.36
CA ALA A 98 2.54 1.59 14.05
C ALA A 98 1.79 0.25 14.12
N VAL A 99 0.77 0.11 13.26
CA VAL A 99 0.01 -1.13 13.05
C VAL A 99 0.20 -1.55 11.60
N LEU A 100 0.77 -2.72 11.39
CA LEU A 100 1.09 -3.29 10.08
C LEU A 100 0.21 -4.52 9.84
N VAL A 101 -0.77 -4.39 8.94
CA VAL A 101 -1.74 -5.44 8.63
C VAL A 101 -1.39 -6.10 7.31
N GLY A 102 -1.35 -7.43 7.29
CA GLY A 102 -1.08 -8.20 6.06
C GLY A 102 0.27 -7.85 5.42
N THR A 103 1.27 -7.53 6.25
CA THR A 103 2.63 -7.25 5.76
C THR A 103 3.35 -8.53 5.36
N GLY A 104 4.37 -8.40 4.52
CA GLY A 104 5.15 -9.54 4.05
C GLY A 104 6.63 -9.23 3.88
N GLN A 105 7.35 -10.27 3.46
CA GLN A 105 8.75 -10.20 3.09
C GLN A 105 9.01 -11.11 1.88
N MET A 106 9.89 -10.68 1.01
CA MET A 106 10.30 -11.47 -0.16
C MET A 106 11.82 -11.68 -0.13
N SER A 107 12.25 -12.84 -0.60
CA SER A 107 13.70 -13.10 -0.74
C SER A 107 14.32 -12.18 -1.80
N PRO A 108 15.62 -11.84 -1.67
CA PRO A 108 16.30 -11.03 -2.68
C PRO A 108 16.21 -11.58 -4.10
N ALA A 109 16.22 -12.90 -4.25
CA ALA A 109 16.10 -13.57 -5.55
C ALA A 109 14.71 -13.36 -6.18
N LEU A 110 13.63 -13.48 -5.39
CA LEU A 110 12.26 -13.20 -5.86
C LEU A 110 12.08 -11.74 -6.24
N ILE A 111 12.65 -10.82 -5.46
CA ILE A 111 12.62 -9.38 -5.78
C ILE A 111 13.36 -9.11 -7.09
N ALA A 112 14.54 -9.69 -7.27
CA ALA A 112 15.34 -9.51 -8.49
C ALA A 112 14.61 -10.06 -9.72
N GLY A 113 14.04 -11.26 -9.64
CA GLY A 113 13.24 -11.87 -10.69
C GLY A 113 12.00 -11.06 -11.03
N GLY A 114 11.23 -10.63 -10.02
CA GLY A 114 10.06 -9.78 -10.19
C GLY A 114 10.39 -8.44 -10.86
N ARG A 115 11.51 -7.81 -10.48
CA ARG A 115 11.99 -6.57 -11.12
C ARG A 115 12.39 -6.75 -12.58
N ALA A 116 13.03 -7.88 -12.90
CA ALA A 116 13.38 -8.21 -14.28
C ALA A 116 12.13 -8.38 -15.14
N ILE A 117 11.11 -9.09 -14.62
CA ILE A 117 9.81 -9.27 -15.28
C ILE A 117 9.11 -7.91 -15.43
N ALA A 118 9.03 -7.10 -14.38
CA ALA A 118 8.43 -5.77 -14.44
C ALA A 118 9.11 -4.89 -15.50
N ALA A 119 10.44 -4.91 -15.56
CA ALA A 119 11.19 -4.14 -16.55
C ALA A 119 10.95 -4.62 -18.00
N ARG A 120 10.81 -5.93 -18.21
CA ARG A 120 10.46 -6.51 -19.52
C ARG A 120 9.06 -6.10 -19.92
N GLU A 121 8.08 -6.27 -19.04
CA GLU A 121 6.69 -5.91 -19.32
C GLU A 121 6.53 -4.40 -19.56
N ALA A 122 7.23 -3.56 -18.81
CA ALA A 122 7.23 -2.12 -19.02
C ALA A 122 7.74 -1.71 -20.41
N ARG A 123 8.74 -2.44 -20.97
CA ARG A 123 9.17 -2.22 -22.35
C ARG A 123 8.15 -2.69 -23.37
N ARG A 124 7.34 -3.72 -23.04
CA ARG A 124 6.36 -4.32 -23.95
C ARG A 124 5.06 -3.52 -24.01
N VAL A 125 4.52 -3.11 -22.86
CA VAL A 125 3.21 -2.45 -22.76
C VAL A 125 3.27 -1.01 -22.28
N GLY A 126 4.41 -0.54 -21.78
CA GLY A 126 4.56 0.77 -21.14
C GLY A 126 4.44 0.73 -19.62
N GLU A 127 5.09 1.68 -18.94
CA GLU A 127 5.10 1.75 -17.47
C GLU A 127 3.73 2.08 -16.85
N THR A 128 2.88 2.76 -17.60
CA THR A 128 1.56 3.23 -17.16
C THR A 128 0.44 2.20 -17.37
N HIS A 129 0.76 1.07 -18.02
CA HIS A 129 -0.22 0.04 -18.36
C HIS A 129 -0.06 -1.20 -17.46
N SER A 130 -1.17 -1.86 -17.20
CA SER A 130 -1.17 -3.18 -16.55
C SER A 130 -0.69 -4.26 -17.51
N SER A 131 -0.27 -5.39 -16.95
CA SER A 131 0.09 -6.60 -17.70
C SER A 131 -0.53 -7.79 -16.98
N PRO A 132 -1.20 -8.72 -17.70
CA PRO A 132 -1.76 -9.94 -17.11
C PRO A 132 -0.71 -10.75 -16.33
N LEU A 133 0.54 -10.77 -16.80
CA LEU A 133 1.64 -11.43 -16.09
C LEU A 133 1.95 -10.75 -14.76
N VAL A 134 1.94 -9.42 -14.71
CA VAL A 134 2.16 -8.66 -13.48
C VAL A 134 1.00 -8.86 -12.52
N GLY A 135 -0.25 -8.82 -12.98
CA GLY A 135 -1.44 -9.10 -12.17
C GLY A 135 -1.39 -10.51 -11.57
N GLN A 136 -1.04 -11.51 -12.38
CA GLN A 136 -0.88 -12.90 -11.93
C GLN A 136 0.23 -13.04 -10.86
N LEU A 137 1.36 -12.35 -11.00
CA LEU A 137 2.43 -12.36 -10.01
C LEU A 137 2.05 -11.63 -8.73
N ALA A 138 1.27 -10.55 -8.83
CA ALA A 138 0.85 -9.77 -7.68
C ALA A 138 -0.24 -10.48 -6.85
N PHE A 139 -1.24 -11.07 -7.50
CA PHE A 139 -2.47 -11.53 -6.85
C PHE A 139 -2.85 -12.99 -7.15
N GLY A 140 -2.32 -13.61 -8.20
CA GLY A 140 -2.81 -14.89 -8.73
C GLY A 140 -2.74 -16.09 -7.77
N ALA A 141 -1.98 -16.01 -6.68
CA ALA A 141 -1.90 -17.05 -5.68
C ALA A 141 -2.94 -16.92 -4.55
N TYR A 142 -3.47 -15.72 -4.30
CA TYR A 142 -4.26 -15.44 -3.10
C TYR A 142 -5.59 -16.20 -3.09
N ASN A 143 -6.29 -16.22 -4.22
CA ASN A 143 -7.61 -16.84 -4.32
C ASN A 143 -7.60 -18.40 -4.27
N LYS A 144 -6.44 -19.02 -4.48
CA LYS A 144 -6.31 -20.48 -4.50
C LYS A 144 -6.70 -21.14 -3.17
N ARG A 145 -6.52 -20.45 -2.05
CA ARG A 145 -6.85 -20.96 -0.72
C ARG A 145 -8.34 -20.95 -0.41
N PHE A 146 -9.14 -20.26 -1.22
CA PHE A 146 -10.57 -20.05 -1.02
C PHE A 146 -11.41 -20.85 -2.03
N ALA A 147 -10.81 -21.84 -2.70
CA ALA A 147 -11.53 -22.71 -3.61
C ALA A 147 -12.56 -23.60 -2.85
N PRO A 148 -13.77 -23.83 -3.42
CA PRO A 148 -14.24 -23.34 -4.72
C PRO A 148 -14.56 -21.86 -4.70
N ASN A 149 -14.01 -21.11 -5.67
CA ASN A 149 -14.17 -19.66 -5.72
C ASN A 149 -15.51 -19.24 -6.29
N ARG A 150 -16.18 -18.27 -5.67
CA ARG A 150 -17.36 -17.58 -6.17
C ARG A 150 -16.96 -16.46 -7.14
N THR A 151 -15.87 -15.76 -6.84
CA THR A 151 -15.38 -14.63 -7.61
C THR A 151 -13.84 -14.69 -7.73
N ALA A 152 -13.24 -13.76 -8.49
CA ALA A 152 -11.79 -13.60 -8.56
C ALA A 152 -11.18 -12.98 -7.28
N PHE A 153 -12.01 -12.49 -6.35
CA PHE A 153 -11.58 -11.69 -5.19
C PHE A 153 -12.05 -12.23 -3.83
N ASP A 154 -12.42 -13.50 -3.73
CA ASP A 154 -12.89 -14.10 -2.47
C ASP A 154 -11.84 -14.06 -1.36
N TRP A 155 -10.57 -13.90 -1.72
CA TRP A 155 -9.46 -13.76 -0.79
C TRP A 155 -9.45 -12.42 -0.01
N ILE A 156 -10.27 -11.43 -0.42
CA ILE A 156 -10.32 -10.10 0.22
C ILE A 156 -11.04 -10.16 1.56
N SER A 157 -12.14 -10.94 1.64
CA SER A 157 -12.97 -11.00 2.84
C SER A 157 -13.77 -12.30 2.91
N LEU A 158 -13.99 -12.78 4.14
CA LEU A 158 -14.94 -13.86 4.40
C LEU A 158 -16.41 -13.40 4.30
N ASP A 159 -16.68 -12.09 4.38
CA ASP A 159 -17.99 -11.51 4.14
C ASP A 159 -18.22 -11.34 2.62
N PRO A 160 -19.15 -12.12 2.02
CA PRO A 160 -19.47 -12.00 0.60
C PRO A 160 -19.92 -10.60 0.20
N GLY A 161 -20.67 -9.91 1.08
CA GLY A 161 -21.14 -8.55 0.82
C GLY A 161 -19.99 -7.54 0.71
N ASN A 162 -18.89 -7.75 1.44
CA ASN A 162 -17.70 -6.92 1.31
C ASN A 162 -16.99 -7.18 -0.03
N VAL A 163 -16.92 -8.44 -0.47
CA VAL A 163 -16.38 -8.80 -1.78
C VAL A 163 -17.23 -8.21 -2.90
N ASP A 164 -18.55 -8.28 -2.79
CA ASP A 164 -19.48 -7.74 -3.80
C ASP A 164 -19.38 -6.21 -3.91
N ARG A 165 -19.27 -5.49 -2.77
CA ARG A 165 -19.01 -4.04 -2.77
C ARG A 165 -17.68 -3.70 -3.44
N TYR A 166 -16.63 -4.51 -3.23
CA TYR A 166 -15.34 -4.32 -3.89
C TYR A 166 -15.43 -4.51 -5.40
N LEU A 167 -16.14 -5.53 -5.85
CA LEU A 167 -16.33 -5.82 -7.27
C LEU A 167 -17.22 -4.78 -8.00
N ALA A 168 -18.18 -4.21 -7.30
CA ALA A 168 -19.08 -3.19 -7.84
C ALA A 168 -18.43 -1.80 -7.93
N ASP A 169 -17.31 -1.59 -7.23
CA ASP A 169 -16.65 -0.30 -7.17
C ASP A 169 -15.68 -0.11 -8.34
N PRO A 170 -15.90 0.86 -9.25
CA PRO A 170 -15.05 1.08 -10.41
C PRO A 170 -13.62 1.57 -10.06
N MET A 171 -13.40 1.97 -8.79
CA MET A 171 -12.07 2.36 -8.32
C MET A 171 -11.30 1.20 -7.67
N CYS A 172 -11.87 -0.01 -7.67
CA CYS A 172 -11.27 -1.20 -7.08
C CYS A 172 -11.03 -2.30 -8.12
N GLY A 173 -10.14 -3.23 -7.80
CA GLY A 173 -9.99 -4.49 -8.54
C GLY A 173 -9.17 -4.44 -9.83
N GLU A 174 -8.69 -3.29 -10.26
CA GLU A 174 -7.82 -3.20 -11.43
C GLU A 174 -6.43 -3.76 -11.16
N ASP A 175 -5.81 -4.37 -12.16
CA ASP A 175 -4.41 -4.81 -12.08
C ASP A 175 -3.45 -3.61 -12.01
N PRO A 176 -2.40 -3.67 -11.18
CA PRO A 176 -1.42 -2.60 -11.08
C PRO A 176 -0.66 -2.41 -12.39
N SER A 177 -0.29 -1.16 -12.68
CA SER A 177 0.62 -0.88 -13.78
C SER A 177 1.99 -1.55 -13.56
N THR A 178 2.71 -1.78 -14.63
CA THR A 178 4.08 -2.33 -14.56
C THR A 178 5.01 -1.41 -13.77
N GLY A 179 4.77 -0.09 -13.84
CA GLY A 179 5.50 0.92 -13.08
C GLY A 179 5.22 0.83 -11.57
N LEU A 180 3.95 0.73 -11.16
CA LEU A 180 3.60 0.56 -9.74
C LEU A 180 4.21 -0.74 -9.18
N PHE A 181 4.10 -1.84 -9.91
CA PHE A 181 4.67 -3.12 -9.48
C PHE A 181 6.19 -3.03 -9.30
N ARG A 182 6.89 -2.36 -10.22
CA ARG A 182 8.33 -2.08 -10.09
C ARG A 182 8.66 -1.28 -8.82
N GLU A 183 7.90 -0.21 -8.56
CA GLU A 183 8.10 0.64 -7.37
C GLU A 183 7.80 -0.12 -6.08
N MET A 184 6.76 -0.94 -6.05
CA MET A 184 6.44 -1.79 -4.89
C MET A 184 7.57 -2.79 -4.60
N LEU A 185 8.11 -3.46 -5.60
CA LEU A 185 9.26 -4.36 -5.43
C LEU A 185 10.52 -3.62 -4.96
N TRP A 186 10.70 -2.37 -5.42
CA TRP A 186 11.77 -1.52 -4.90
C TRP A 186 11.55 -1.21 -3.43
N GLY A 187 10.33 -0.83 -3.03
CA GLY A 187 9.95 -0.58 -1.64
C GLY A 187 10.19 -1.79 -0.74
N ILE A 188 9.76 -2.99 -1.17
CA ILE A 188 10.00 -4.24 -0.44
C ILE A 188 11.50 -4.48 -0.27
N SER A 189 12.30 -4.27 -1.33
CA SER A 189 13.78 -4.36 -1.22
C SER A 189 14.36 -3.33 -0.25
N TYR A 190 13.81 -2.12 -0.20
CA TYR A 190 14.30 -1.06 0.67
C TYR A 190 14.07 -1.38 2.15
N ILE A 191 12.88 -1.86 2.52
CA ILE A 191 12.50 -2.15 3.90
C ILE A 191 13.11 -3.44 4.48
N THR A 192 13.78 -4.24 3.66
CA THR A 192 14.44 -5.49 4.11
C THR A 192 15.96 -5.33 4.30
N ARG A 193 16.54 -4.22 3.88
CA ARG A 193 17.99 -3.97 4.01
C ARG A 193 18.36 -3.66 5.45
N PRO A 194 19.31 -4.40 6.07
CA PRO A 194 19.72 -4.15 7.45
C PRO A 194 20.22 -2.71 7.70
N ALA A 195 20.89 -2.11 6.73
CA ALA A 195 21.36 -0.72 6.83
C ALA A 195 20.21 0.28 6.94
N ASN A 196 19.06 0.02 6.28
CA ASN A 196 17.87 0.85 6.38
C ASN A 196 17.14 0.60 7.71
N LEU A 197 16.99 -0.67 8.10
CA LEU A 197 16.30 -1.04 9.35
C LEU A 197 16.98 -0.42 10.58
N ARG A 198 18.31 -0.31 10.59
CA ARG A 198 19.05 0.37 11.68
C ARG A 198 18.74 1.87 11.84
N ARG A 199 18.05 2.47 10.87
CA ARG A 199 17.62 3.89 10.93
C ARG A 199 16.29 4.07 11.64
N MET A 200 15.54 3.01 11.88
CA MET A 200 14.29 3.09 12.62
C MET A 200 14.56 3.47 14.07
N ASN A 201 13.61 4.19 14.67
CA ASN A 201 13.61 4.37 16.12
C ASN A 201 13.25 3.05 16.80
N ALA A 202 14.19 2.46 17.53
CA ALA A 202 14.01 1.18 18.20
C ALA A 202 12.93 1.20 19.30
N ASN A 203 12.57 2.39 19.80
CA ASN A 203 11.54 2.56 20.83
C ASN A 203 10.12 2.73 20.27
N THR A 204 9.95 2.79 18.96
CA THR A 204 8.60 2.87 18.34
C THR A 204 7.94 1.48 18.38
N PRO A 205 6.86 1.28 19.16
CA PRO A 205 6.15 0.00 19.20
C PRO A 205 5.49 -0.29 17.85
N VAL A 206 5.57 -1.54 17.42
CA VAL A 206 4.97 -2.00 16.16
C VAL A 206 4.12 -3.24 16.41
N LEU A 207 2.83 -3.14 16.06
CA LEU A 207 1.89 -4.26 16.07
C LEU A 207 1.81 -4.86 14.68
N PHE A 208 1.99 -6.18 14.57
CA PHE A 208 1.78 -6.95 13.36
C PHE A 208 0.47 -7.72 13.44
N LEU A 209 -0.39 -7.58 12.42
CA LEU A 209 -1.63 -8.33 12.27
C LEU A 209 -1.58 -9.08 10.93
N SER A 210 -1.95 -10.36 10.94
CA SER A 210 -1.97 -11.26 9.76
C SER A 210 -3.27 -12.04 9.69
#